data_4716f1c692a3f227c4811c40b8cd0fe2
#
_entry.id   4716f1c692a3f227c4811c40b8cd0fe2
#
_cell.length_a   1.000
_cell.length_b   1.000
_cell.length_c   1.000
_cell.angle_alpha   90.00
_cell.angle_beta   90.00
_cell.angle_gamma   90.00
#
_symmetry.space_group_name_H-M   'P 1'
#
loop_
_entity.id
_entity.type
_entity.pdbx_description
1 polymer ?
#
loop_
_entity_poly.entity_id
_entity_poly.type
_entity_poly.pdbx_seq_one_letter_code
_entity_poly.pdbx_strand_id
1 'polypeptide(L)'
;LMAFRAALLRQMQDAGVGILLGADAPQILNVPGIATHQELAAVVKAGLTPYEALVSGTRNVAVYFGTEREEGTVAPGMKANLLVLDANPLQDITRTLARAGVVHNGTWHDRAALDAMLAKLRVP
;
A
#
# COMPACT_ATOMS: atom_id res chain seq x y z
N LEU A 1 4.07 -25.36 3.12
CA LEU A 1 2.90 -24.48 3.31
C LEU A 1 3.11 -23.10 2.64
N MET A 2 4.22 -22.41 2.88
CA MET A 2 4.51 -21.08 2.28
C MET A 2 4.57 -21.14 0.75
N ALA A 3 5.29 -22.08 0.16
CA ALA A 3 5.36 -22.25 -1.30
C ALA A 3 3.98 -22.51 -1.93
N PHE A 4 3.12 -23.28 -1.28
CA PHE A 4 1.76 -23.50 -1.76
C PHE A 4 0.93 -22.20 -1.76
N ARG A 5 1.00 -21.41 -0.68
CA ARG A 5 0.28 -20.12 -0.60
C ARG A 5 0.76 -19.14 -1.67
N ALA A 6 2.07 -19.07 -1.92
CA ALA A 6 2.64 -18.24 -2.96
C ALA A 6 2.16 -18.66 -4.36
N ALA A 7 2.19 -19.95 -4.66
CA ALA A 7 1.69 -20.47 -5.93
C ALA A 7 0.18 -20.21 -6.12
N LEU A 8 -0.60 -20.37 -5.06
CA LEU A 8 -2.04 -20.06 -5.10
C LEU A 8 -2.30 -18.59 -5.39
N LEU A 9 -1.58 -17.67 -4.69
CA LEU A 9 -1.70 -16.22 -4.91
C LEU A 9 -1.41 -15.87 -6.37
N ARG A 10 -0.34 -16.43 -6.95
CA ARG A 10 0.02 -16.17 -8.35
C ARG A 10 -1.07 -16.70 -9.31
N GLN A 11 -1.56 -17.93 -9.08
CA GLN A 11 -2.64 -18.52 -9.91
C GLN A 11 -3.94 -17.70 -9.83
N MET A 12 -4.30 -17.21 -8.66
CA MET A 12 -5.47 -16.33 -8.50
C MET A 12 -5.30 -15.03 -9.29
N GLN A 13 -4.11 -14.42 -9.23
CA GLN A 13 -3.80 -13.21 -10.00
C GLN A 13 -3.87 -13.48 -11.50
N ASP A 14 -3.29 -14.58 -11.98
CA ASP A 14 -3.30 -14.97 -13.40
C ASP A 14 -4.73 -15.30 -13.90
N ALA A 15 -5.58 -15.79 -13.03
CA ALA A 15 -6.99 -16.05 -13.30
C ALA A 15 -7.87 -14.77 -13.24
N GLY A 16 -7.29 -13.60 -12.96
CA GLY A 16 -8.02 -12.33 -12.90
C GLY A 16 -8.84 -12.14 -11.62
N VAL A 17 -8.56 -12.91 -10.56
CA VAL A 17 -9.20 -12.71 -9.26
C VAL A 17 -8.75 -11.38 -8.66
N GLY A 18 -9.69 -10.55 -8.22
CA GLY A 18 -9.42 -9.29 -7.55
C GLY A 18 -8.82 -9.51 -6.17
N ILE A 19 -7.48 -9.38 -6.08
CA ILE A 19 -6.76 -9.49 -4.81
C ILE A 19 -6.80 -8.15 -4.10
N LEU A 20 -7.11 -8.16 -2.79
CA LEU A 20 -7.05 -7.01 -1.91
C LEU A 20 -5.86 -7.14 -0.95
N LEU A 21 -5.08 -6.07 -0.80
CA LEU A 21 -4.03 -5.99 0.20
C LEU A 21 -4.65 -5.83 1.59
N GLY A 22 -4.26 -6.67 2.52
CA GLY A 22 -4.76 -6.60 3.90
C GLY A 22 -3.70 -7.07 4.89
N ALA A 23 -3.23 -6.15 5.74
CA ALA A 23 -2.21 -6.42 6.74
C ALA A 23 -2.81 -6.91 8.08
N ASP A 24 -4.15 -6.87 8.23
CA ASP A 24 -4.88 -7.28 9.42
C ASP A 24 -4.36 -6.64 10.73
N ALA A 25 -3.91 -5.40 10.64
CA ALA A 25 -3.46 -4.61 11.80
C ALA A 25 -4.66 -3.91 12.47
N PRO A 26 -4.66 -3.75 13.83
CA PRO A 26 -3.58 -4.10 14.76
C PRO A 26 -3.70 -5.53 15.31
N GLN A 27 -2.59 -6.25 15.29
CA GLN A 27 -2.42 -7.53 15.99
C GLN A 27 -1.06 -7.53 16.71
N ILE A 28 -0.75 -8.58 17.47
CA ILE A 28 0.55 -8.73 18.10
C ILE A 28 1.66 -8.66 17.05
N LEU A 29 2.59 -7.71 17.19
CA LEU A 29 3.68 -7.41 16.27
C LEU A 29 3.25 -6.86 14.91
N ASN A 30 1.98 -6.54 14.72
CA ASN A 30 1.44 -6.02 13.47
C ASN A 30 1.00 -4.56 13.64
N VAL A 31 1.95 -3.63 13.45
CA VAL A 31 1.76 -2.20 13.69
C VAL A 31 1.11 -1.54 12.48
N PRO A 32 -0.03 -0.81 12.65
CA PRO A 32 -0.67 -0.07 11.57
C PRO A 32 0.33 0.85 10.84
N GLY A 33 0.21 0.92 9.52
CA GLY A 33 1.11 1.67 8.65
C GLY A 33 2.35 0.86 8.26
N ILE A 34 3.19 0.44 9.19
CA ILE A 34 4.37 -0.40 8.91
C ILE A 34 3.94 -1.74 8.31
N ALA A 35 2.91 -2.36 8.87
CA ALA A 35 2.38 -3.63 8.42
C ALA A 35 1.96 -3.63 6.94
N THR A 36 1.40 -2.54 6.45
CA THR A 36 1.03 -2.40 5.03
C THR A 36 2.25 -2.50 4.11
N HIS A 37 3.38 -1.88 4.48
CA HIS A 37 4.62 -1.99 3.69
C HIS A 37 5.21 -3.39 3.74
N GLN A 38 5.11 -4.06 4.89
CA GLN A 38 5.55 -5.46 5.05
C GLN A 38 4.70 -6.40 4.20
N GLU A 39 3.39 -6.18 4.16
CA GLU A 39 2.46 -6.97 3.33
C GLU A 39 2.74 -6.77 1.84
N LEU A 40 2.97 -5.53 1.38
CA LEU A 40 3.40 -5.25 0.00
C LEU A 40 4.66 -6.06 -0.37
N ALA A 41 5.67 -6.07 0.51
CA ALA A 41 6.89 -6.85 0.28
C ALA A 41 6.61 -8.36 0.30
N ALA A 42 5.72 -8.83 1.15
CA ALA A 42 5.36 -10.25 1.26
C ALA A 42 4.64 -10.76 0.01
N VAL A 43 3.68 -10.01 -0.54
CA VAL A 43 2.95 -10.43 -1.75
C VAL A 43 3.84 -10.38 -2.99
N VAL A 44 4.79 -9.45 -3.06
CA VAL A 44 5.81 -9.44 -4.13
C VAL A 44 6.74 -10.65 -3.99
N LYS A 45 7.20 -10.97 -2.78
CA LYS A 45 7.99 -12.18 -2.53
C LYS A 45 7.21 -13.47 -2.85
N ALA A 46 5.89 -13.43 -2.72
CA ALA A 46 5.00 -14.53 -3.07
C ALA A 46 4.74 -14.66 -4.60
N GLY A 47 5.24 -13.73 -5.42
CA GLY A 47 5.23 -13.83 -6.88
C GLY A 47 4.39 -12.79 -7.61
N LEU A 48 3.79 -11.82 -6.91
CA LEU A 48 3.20 -10.65 -7.57
C LEU A 48 4.30 -9.70 -8.05
N THR A 49 4.07 -9.00 -9.14
CA THR A 49 4.91 -7.86 -9.52
C THR A 49 4.67 -6.70 -8.56
N PRO A 50 5.62 -5.76 -8.41
CA PRO A 50 5.40 -4.54 -7.62
C PRO A 50 4.16 -3.75 -8.05
N TYR A 51 3.87 -3.72 -9.34
CA TYR A 51 2.65 -3.07 -9.87
C TYR A 51 1.38 -3.77 -9.38
N GLU A 52 1.29 -5.09 -9.50
CA GLU A 52 0.14 -5.88 -9.02
C GLU A 52 -0.07 -5.72 -7.51
N ALA A 53 1.02 -5.69 -6.73
CA ALA A 53 0.97 -5.45 -5.30
C ALA A 53 0.40 -4.05 -4.98
N LEU A 54 0.84 -2.99 -5.69
CA LEU A 54 0.29 -1.65 -5.51
C LEU A 54 -1.18 -1.57 -5.92
N VAL A 55 -1.56 -2.19 -7.03
CA VAL A 55 -2.95 -2.26 -7.50
C VAL A 55 -3.85 -2.93 -6.48
N SER A 56 -3.36 -3.99 -5.81
CA SER A 56 -4.14 -4.70 -4.78
C SER A 56 -4.48 -3.83 -3.56
N GLY A 57 -3.64 -2.85 -3.24
CA GLY A 57 -3.85 -1.91 -2.14
C GLY A 57 -4.45 -0.55 -2.54
N THR A 58 -4.75 -0.34 -3.81
CA THR A 58 -5.28 0.93 -4.33
C THR A 58 -6.53 0.71 -5.19
N ARG A 59 -6.37 0.49 -6.49
CA ARG A 59 -7.46 0.37 -7.44
C ARG A 59 -8.42 -0.77 -7.10
N ASN A 60 -7.90 -1.95 -6.72
CA ASN A 60 -8.77 -3.10 -6.43
C ASN A 60 -9.65 -2.83 -5.20
N VAL A 61 -9.12 -2.12 -4.20
CA VAL A 61 -9.88 -1.69 -3.01
C VAL A 61 -11.03 -0.75 -3.43
N ALA A 62 -10.74 0.24 -4.27
CA ALA A 62 -11.75 1.17 -4.77
C ALA A 62 -12.84 0.45 -5.57
N VAL A 63 -12.47 -0.49 -6.44
CA VAL A 63 -13.42 -1.32 -7.20
C VAL A 63 -14.29 -2.17 -6.25
N TYR A 64 -13.69 -2.78 -5.25
CA TYR A 64 -14.43 -3.59 -4.28
C TYR A 64 -15.49 -2.79 -3.51
N PHE A 65 -15.17 -1.55 -3.15
CA PHE A 65 -16.11 -0.65 -2.45
C PHE A 65 -17.00 0.18 -3.38
N GLY A 66 -16.84 0.08 -4.70
CA GLY A 66 -17.62 0.86 -5.68
C GLY A 66 -17.24 2.35 -5.72
N THR A 67 -16.00 2.69 -5.31
CA THR A 67 -15.50 4.08 -5.26
C THR A 67 -14.46 4.37 -6.34
N GLU A 68 -14.32 3.52 -7.35
CA GLU A 68 -13.30 3.62 -8.41
C GLU A 68 -13.40 4.88 -9.28
N ARG A 69 -14.53 5.60 -9.22
CA ARG A 69 -14.72 6.91 -9.89
C ARG A 69 -14.21 8.09 -9.06
N GLU A 70 -13.88 7.85 -7.79
CA GLU A 70 -13.46 8.89 -6.84
C GLU A 70 -12.01 8.69 -6.36
N GLU A 71 -11.55 7.44 -6.27
CA GLU A 71 -10.25 7.09 -5.68
C GLU A 71 -9.66 5.81 -6.27
N GLY A 72 -8.47 5.41 -5.81
CA GLY A 72 -7.79 4.18 -6.24
C GLY A 72 -6.83 4.37 -7.42
N THR A 73 -6.91 5.48 -8.15
CA THR A 73 -6.00 5.85 -9.23
C THR A 73 -5.62 7.33 -9.15
N VAL A 74 -4.47 7.67 -9.75
CA VAL A 74 -4.01 9.06 -9.84
C VAL A 74 -4.50 9.64 -11.17
N ALA A 75 -5.57 10.44 -11.12
CA ALA A 75 -6.14 11.10 -12.30
C ALA A 75 -6.80 12.43 -11.90
N PRO A 76 -6.94 13.39 -12.83
CA PRO A 76 -7.68 14.62 -12.59
C PRO A 76 -9.12 14.32 -12.12
N GLY A 77 -9.58 15.04 -11.10
CA GLY A 77 -10.93 14.86 -10.54
C GLY A 77 -11.05 13.80 -9.45
N MET A 78 -9.99 13.00 -9.21
CA MET A 78 -9.97 12.00 -8.14
C MET A 78 -9.63 12.64 -6.79
N LYS A 79 -9.99 11.97 -5.69
CA LYS A 79 -9.60 12.37 -4.33
C LYS A 79 -8.09 12.45 -4.20
N ALA A 80 -7.59 13.58 -3.70
CA ALA A 80 -6.17 13.80 -3.49
C ALA A 80 -5.69 13.16 -2.18
N ASN A 81 -5.60 11.82 -2.17
CA ASN A 81 -4.98 11.00 -1.14
C ASN A 81 -3.80 10.27 -1.77
N LEU A 82 -2.59 10.85 -1.65
CA LEU A 82 -1.41 10.42 -2.39
C LEU A 82 -0.22 10.18 -1.46
N LEU A 83 0.52 9.12 -1.71
CA LEU A 83 1.84 8.91 -1.14
C LEU A 83 2.89 9.33 -2.17
N VAL A 84 3.69 10.35 -1.85
CA VAL A 84 4.79 10.82 -2.70
C VAL A 84 6.09 10.18 -2.22
N LEU A 85 6.80 9.55 -3.15
CA LEU A 85 8.00 8.74 -2.86
C LEU A 85 9.25 9.36 -3.48
N ASP A 86 10.40 9.22 -2.81
CA ASP A 86 11.72 9.63 -3.32
C ASP A 86 12.29 8.65 -4.36
N ALA A 87 11.73 7.43 -4.45
CA ALA A 87 12.25 6.39 -5.31
C ALA A 87 11.11 5.57 -5.94
N ASN A 88 11.40 4.93 -7.06
CA ASN A 88 10.40 4.19 -7.85
C ASN A 88 10.06 2.84 -7.21
N PRO A 89 8.85 2.64 -6.66
CA PRO A 89 8.42 1.39 -6.03
C PRO A 89 8.21 0.25 -7.02
N LEU A 90 8.12 0.53 -8.33
CA LEU A 90 8.00 -0.49 -9.36
C LEU A 90 9.32 -1.23 -9.61
N GLN A 91 10.44 -0.62 -9.24
CA GLN A 91 11.76 -1.27 -9.29
C GLN A 91 12.04 -2.11 -8.03
N ASP A 92 11.55 -1.62 -6.89
CA ASP A 92 11.71 -2.27 -5.58
C ASP A 92 10.56 -1.80 -4.68
N ILE A 93 9.67 -2.71 -4.33
CA ILE A 93 8.46 -2.40 -3.54
C ILE A 93 8.79 -1.84 -2.15
N THR A 94 9.96 -2.16 -1.58
CA THR A 94 10.38 -1.64 -0.28
C THR A 94 10.59 -0.13 -0.29
N ARG A 95 10.75 0.48 -1.47
CA ARG A 95 10.84 1.94 -1.65
C ARG A 95 9.57 2.70 -1.31
N THR A 96 8.46 2.02 -1.09
CA THR A 96 7.26 2.63 -0.49
C THR A 96 7.52 3.22 0.90
N LEU A 97 8.58 2.80 1.59
CA LEU A 97 9.05 3.41 2.84
C LEU A 97 9.80 4.73 2.66
N ALA A 98 10.34 4.98 1.45
CA ALA A 98 11.10 6.20 1.12
C ALA A 98 10.14 7.35 0.76
N ARG A 99 9.32 7.75 1.73
CA ARG A 99 8.32 8.81 1.52
C ARG A 99 8.95 10.20 1.50
N ALA A 100 8.65 11.00 0.48
CA ALA A 100 8.88 12.43 0.46
C ALA A 100 7.80 13.18 1.26
N GLY A 101 6.57 12.68 1.20
CA GLY A 101 5.45 13.21 1.95
C GLY A 101 4.13 12.54 1.58
N VAL A 102 3.05 13.04 2.14
CA VAL A 102 1.68 12.55 1.93
C VAL A 102 0.77 13.72 1.60
N VAL A 103 -0.08 13.55 0.61
CA VAL A 103 -1.26 14.41 0.42
C VAL A 103 -2.45 13.67 1.04
N HIS A 104 -3.09 14.29 2.02
CA HIS A 104 -4.30 13.77 2.65
C HIS A 104 -5.43 14.78 2.51
N ASN A 105 -6.50 14.38 1.84
CA ASN A 105 -7.64 15.24 1.53
C ASN A 105 -7.19 16.58 0.91
N GLY A 106 -6.25 16.54 -0.04
CA GLY A 106 -5.71 17.73 -0.71
C GLY A 106 -4.67 18.52 0.09
N THR A 107 -4.39 18.17 1.35
CA THR A 107 -3.41 18.85 2.20
C THR A 107 -2.07 18.12 2.13
N TRP A 108 -1.00 18.87 1.80
CA TRP A 108 0.36 18.35 1.78
C TRP A 108 0.97 18.29 3.18
N HIS A 109 1.53 17.14 3.51
CA HIS A 109 2.35 16.90 4.70
C HIS A 109 3.72 16.40 4.23
N ASP A 110 4.74 17.22 4.41
CA ASP A 110 6.11 16.82 4.10
C ASP A 110 6.66 15.84 5.14
N ARG A 111 7.86 15.32 4.88
CA ARG A 111 8.53 14.38 5.78
C ARG A 111 8.67 14.92 7.20
N ALA A 112 9.07 16.18 7.35
CA ALA A 112 9.30 16.80 8.66
C ALA A 112 7.99 16.88 9.47
N ALA A 113 6.89 17.26 8.83
CA ALA A 113 5.56 17.27 9.45
C ALA A 113 5.12 15.88 9.89
N LEU A 114 5.32 14.85 9.03
CA LEU A 114 4.99 13.46 9.35
C LEU A 114 5.83 12.92 10.52
N ASP A 115 7.13 13.20 10.53
CA ASP A 115 8.04 12.77 11.60
C ASP A 115 7.69 13.46 12.93
N ALA A 116 7.28 14.73 12.90
CA ALA A 116 6.78 15.44 14.07
C ALA A 116 5.46 14.85 14.61
N MET A 117 4.56 14.40 13.73
CA MET A 117 3.35 13.68 14.14
C MET A 117 3.68 12.36 14.82
N LEU A 118 4.60 11.57 14.25
CA LEU A 118 5.04 10.30 14.82
C LEU A 118 5.75 10.49 16.17
N ALA A 119 6.54 11.53 16.33
CA ALA A 119 7.22 11.84 17.58
C ALA A 119 6.25 12.07 18.75
N LYS A 120 5.07 12.64 18.48
CA LYS A 120 4.02 12.85 19.48
C LYS A 120 3.37 11.55 19.97
N LEU A 121 3.48 10.45 19.21
CA LEU A 121 2.92 9.14 19.56
C LEU A 121 3.88 8.30 20.42
N ARG A 122 5.14 8.72 20.56
CA ARG A 122 6.09 8.02 21.41
C ARG A 122 5.72 8.33 22.86
N VAL A 123 5.19 7.31 23.55
CA VAL A 123 5.02 7.34 25.01
C VAL A 123 6.41 7.25 25.66
N PRO A 124 6.72 8.06 26.67
CA PRO A 124 7.99 7.97 27.39
C PRO A 124 8.16 6.62 28.06
#